data_a355b25553eabd408d226d662a5d7880
#
_entry.id   a355b25553eabd408d226d662a5d7880
#
_cell.length_a   1.000
_cell.length_b   1.000
_cell.length_c   1.000
_cell.angle_alpha   90.00
_cell.angle_beta   90.00
_cell.angle_gamma   90.00
#
_symmetry.space_group_name_H-M   'P 1'
#
loop_
_entity.id
_entity.type
_entity.pdbx_description
1 polymer ?
#
loop_
_entity_poly.entity_id
_entity_poly.type
_entity_poly.pdbx_seq_one_letter_code
_entity_poly.pdbx_strand_id
1 'polypeptide(L)'
;MIRPSLTLAAGLLAATAAYAHETAGRHGGRVADAGDFHVELVTRGETVDVYVSDGTQAPVPVAGFRGTAILVAGGKPARVPLEPADGNRLTGKAPAALGDRPKGAVQLAAPDGATVSGKFN
;
A
#
# COMPACT_ATOMS: atom_id res chain seq x y z
N MET A 1 -38.48 20.97 45.43
CA MET A 1 -37.92 19.75 45.24
C MET A 1 -37.31 19.65 43.97
N ILE A 2 -36.06 19.60 43.96
CA ILE A 2 -35.35 19.60 42.77
C ILE A 2 -34.87 18.25 42.51
N ARG A 3 -34.93 17.83 41.31
CA ARG A 3 -34.40 16.65 40.91
C ARG A 3 -33.19 16.86 40.20
N PRO A 4 -32.11 16.33 40.49
CA PRO A 4 -30.92 16.36 39.66
C PRO A 4 -31.20 15.62 38.38
N SER A 5 -31.03 16.33 37.32
CA SER A 5 -31.04 15.64 36.06
C SER A 5 -29.77 14.86 35.94
N LEU A 6 -29.90 13.62 35.77
CA LEU A 6 -28.79 12.77 35.51
C LEU A 6 -28.47 12.85 34.05
N THR A 7 -27.43 13.60 33.75
CA THR A 7 -26.97 13.64 32.41
C THR A 7 -26.07 12.43 32.17
N LEU A 8 -26.58 11.49 31.49
CA LEU A 8 -25.76 10.37 31.09
C LEU A 8 -24.94 10.80 29.90
N ALA A 9 -23.69 11.09 30.13
CA ALA A 9 -22.78 11.27 29.03
C ALA A 9 -22.46 9.90 28.48
N ALA A 10 -23.10 9.56 27.41
CA ALA A 10 -22.71 8.38 26.67
C ALA A 10 -21.37 8.70 26.01
N GLY A 11 -20.33 8.17 26.58
CA GLY A 11 -19.03 8.21 25.94
C GLY A 11 -19.09 7.40 24.69
N LEU A 12 -19.03 8.07 23.54
CA LEU A 12 -18.91 7.39 22.28
C LEU A 12 -17.49 6.89 22.16
N LEU A 13 -17.30 5.65 22.41
CA LEU A 13 -16.06 5.00 22.06
C LEU A 13 -16.07 4.74 20.58
N ALA A 14 -15.48 5.66 19.86
CA ALA A 14 -15.14 5.37 18.48
C ALA A 14 -14.01 4.35 18.49
N ALA A 15 -14.37 3.11 18.23
CA ALA A 15 -13.37 2.11 17.98
C ALA A 15 -12.72 2.47 16.65
N THR A 16 -11.56 3.09 16.72
CA THR A 16 -10.74 3.23 15.53
C THR A 16 -10.13 1.87 15.27
N ALA A 17 -10.73 1.15 14.37
CA ALA A 17 -10.07 -0.02 13.85
C ALA A 17 -8.77 0.42 13.21
N ALA A 18 -7.67 -0.14 13.66
CA ALA A 18 -6.40 0.07 13.01
C ALA A 18 -6.45 -0.64 11.66
N TYR A 19 -6.89 0.06 10.66
CA TYR A 19 -6.73 -0.41 9.30
C TYR A 19 -5.32 -0.14 8.86
N ALA A 20 -4.72 -1.04 8.08
CA ALA A 20 -3.61 -0.69 7.24
C ALA A 20 -4.11 0.45 6.36
N HIS A 21 -3.64 1.65 6.62
CA HIS A 21 -4.17 2.83 5.96
C HIS A 21 -3.70 2.88 4.53
N GLU A 22 -4.62 2.66 3.61
CA GLU A 22 -4.41 3.05 2.24
C GLU A 22 -4.79 4.52 2.13
N THR A 23 -3.87 5.32 1.62
CA THR A 23 -4.11 6.73 1.34
C THR A 23 -3.88 6.97 -0.14
N ALA A 24 -4.36 8.11 -0.64
CA ALA A 24 -4.10 8.51 -2.02
C ALA A 24 -2.62 8.88 -2.16
N GLY A 25 -2.00 8.40 -3.23
CA GLY A 25 -0.60 8.68 -3.52
C GLY A 25 -0.39 9.82 -4.50
N ARG A 26 0.85 10.26 -4.62
CA ARG A 26 1.23 11.37 -5.50
C ARG A 26 1.08 11.04 -6.98
N HIS A 27 1.04 9.76 -7.32
CA HIS A 27 0.96 9.28 -8.69
C HIS A 27 -0.43 8.76 -9.05
N GLY A 28 -1.41 9.11 -8.23
CA GLY A 28 -2.79 8.66 -8.46
C GLY A 28 -3.08 7.23 -8.01
N GLY A 29 -2.17 6.62 -7.30
CA GLY A 29 -2.31 5.27 -6.78
C GLY A 29 -2.75 5.23 -5.33
N ARG A 30 -2.59 4.06 -4.73
CA ARG A 30 -2.89 3.82 -3.32
C ARG A 30 -1.59 3.57 -2.58
N VAL A 31 -1.46 4.17 -1.40
CA VAL A 31 -0.26 4.04 -0.57
C VAL A 31 -0.58 3.15 0.62
N ALA A 32 0.29 2.20 0.87
CA ALA A 32 0.22 1.34 2.05
C ALA A 32 1.58 1.32 2.76
N ASP A 33 1.54 1.01 4.05
CA ASP A 33 2.76 0.84 4.83
C ASP A 33 3.40 -0.50 4.50
N ALA A 34 4.71 -0.51 4.37
CA ALA A 34 5.51 -1.71 4.15
C ALA A 34 6.76 -1.62 5.02
N GLY A 35 6.67 -2.12 6.25
CA GLY A 35 7.73 -1.92 7.23
C GLY A 35 7.98 -0.45 7.49
N ASP A 36 9.23 -0.02 7.35
CA ASP A 36 9.60 1.38 7.50
C ASP A 36 9.37 2.21 6.24
N PHE A 37 8.88 1.58 5.18
CA PHE A 37 8.62 2.25 3.91
C PHE A 37 7.14 2.46 3.69
N HIS A 38 6.82 3.37 2.78
CA HIS A 38 5.51 3.47 2.17
C HIS A 38 5.63 3.05 0.72
N VAL A 39 4.63 2.33 0.23
CA VAL A 39 4.60 1.88 -1.16
C VAL A 39 3.32 2.38 -1.82
N GLU A 40 3.47 3.05 -2.94
CA GLU A 40 2.33 3.46 -3.75
C GLU A 40 2.17 2.52 -4.93
N LEU A 41 1.01 1.89 -5.02
CA LEU A 41 0.67 0.96 -6.09
C LEU A 41 -0.13 1.69 -7.17
N VAL A 42 0.37 1.67 -8.38
CA VAL A 42 -0.28 2.24 -9.56
C VAL A 42 -0.40 1.16 -10.61
N THR A 43 -1.62 0.88 -11.03
CA THR A 43 -1.87 -0.10 -12.10
C THR A 43 -2.49 0.61 -13.30
N ARG A 44 -1.97 0.30 -14.49
CA ARG A 44 -2.49 0.81 -15.76
C ARG A 44 -2.50 -0.33 -16.76
N GLY A 45 -3.69 -0.87 -17.04
CA GLY A 45 -3.79 -2.07 -17.85
C GLY A 45 -3.00 -3.20 -17.22
N GLU A 46 -1.97 -3.67 -17.91
CA GLU A 46 -1.09 -4.74 -17.43
C GLU A 46 0.13 -4.21 -16.68
N THR A 47 0.37 -2.92 -16.71
CA THR A 47 1.56 -2.33 -16.08
C THR A 47 1.31 -2.13 -14.58
N VAL A 48 2.27 -2.58 -13.79
CA VAL A 48 2.28 -2.39 -12.34
C VAL A 48 3.49 -1.54 -11.99
N ASP A 49 3.23 -0.38 -11.41
CA ASP A 49 4.29 0.50 -10.90
C ASP A 49 4.16 0.61 -9.39
N VAL A 50 5.29 0.60 -8.71
CA VAL A 50 5.35 0.77 -7.26
C VAL A 50 6.37 1.84 -6.96
N TYR A 51 5.93 2.89 -6.26
CA TYR A 51 6.80 3.98 -5.82
C TYR A 51 7.10 3.81 -4.35
N VAL A 52 8.36 3.89 -3.99
CA VAL A 52 8.83 3.68 -2.62
C VAL A 52 9.19 5.01 -1.98
N SER A 53 8.70 5.23 -0.77
CA SER A 53 9.05 6.39 0.03
C SER A 53 9.33 5.96 1.47
N ASP A 54 9.97 6.83 2.24
CA ASP A 54 10.27 6.57 3.63
C ASP A 54 9.14 7.05 4.54
N GLY A 55 9.32 6.93 5.85
CA GLY A 55 8.32 7.34 6.84
C GLY A 55 8.00 8.83 6.83
N THR A 56 8.84 9.67 6.23
CA THR A 56 8.59 11.10 6.06
C THR A 56 8.03 11.44 4.68
N GLN A 57 7.71 10.42 3.89
CA GLN A 57 7.22 10.53 2.52
C GLN A 57 8.26 11.05 1.52
N ALA A 58 9.53 10.98 1.87
CA ALA A 58 10.61 11.29 0.95
C ALA A 58 10.86 10.10 0.01
N PRO A 59 11.06 10.33 -1.29
CA PRO A 59 11.33 9.24 -2.22
C PRO A 59 12.60 8.49 -1.84
N VAL A 60 12.53 7.16 -1.93
CA VAL A 60 13.67 6.28 -1.68
C VAL A 60 14.15 5.74 -3.02
N PRO A 61 15.43 5.98 -3.41
CA PRO A 61 15.96 5.40 -4.63
C PRO A 61 15.89 3.88 -4.59
N VAL A 62 15.39 3.27 -5.65
CA VAL A 62 15.14 1.82 -5.68
C VAL A 62 16.28 1.01 -6.26
N ALA A 63 17.42 1.62 -6.56
CA ALA A 63 18.60 0.85 -6.97
C ALA A 63 18.93 -0.20 -5.92
N GLY A 64 19.07 -1.45 -6.34
CA GLY A 64 19.32 -2.55 -5.42
C GLY A 64 18.08 -3.14 -4.74
N PHE A 65 16.91 -2.52 -4.91
CA PHE A 65 15.66 -3.14 -4.45
C PHE A 65 15.16 -4.17 -5.45
N ARG A 66 14.39 -5.11 -4.94
CA ARG A 66 13.59 -6.03 -5.72
C ARG A 66 12.20 -6.06 -5.15
N GLY A 67 11.24 -6.39 -5.95
CA GLY A 67 9.87 -6.48 -5.46
C GLY A 67 9.08 -7.55 -6.17
N THR A 68 7.96 -7.89 -5.56
CA THR A 68 6.95 -8.75 -6.15
C THR A 68 5.59 -8.25 -5.74
N ALA A 69 4.73 -8.00 -6.71
CA ALA A 69 3.34 -7.71 -6.45
C ALA A 69 2.53 -9.00 -6.63
N ILE A 70 1.72 -9.33 -5.64
CA ILE A 70 0.77 -10.44 -5.73
C ILE A 70 -0.60 -9.81 -5.67
N LEU A 71 -1.26 -9.71 -6.83
CA LEU A 71 -2.49 -8.96 -6.99
C LEU A 71 -3.60 -9.85 -7.50
N VAL A 72 -4.80 -9.64 -6.97
CA VAL A 72 -5.98 -10.41 -7.37
C VAL A 72 -6.82 -9.57 -8.30
N ALA A 73 -7.03 -10.10 -9.50
CA ALA A 73 -7.90 -9.51 -10.50
C ALA A 73 -8.83 -10.60 -11.05
N GLY A 74 -10.13 -10.32 -11.04
CA GLY A 74 -11.11 -11.30 -11.50
C GLY A 74 -11.09 -12.59 -10.70
N GLY A 75 -10.78 -12.53 -9.41
CA GLY A 75 -10.72 -13.68 -8.54
C GLY A 75 -9.47 -14.54 -8.68
N LYS A 76 -8.51 -14.15 -9.54
CA LYS A 76 -7.30 -14.91 -9.76
C LYS A 76 -6.07 -14.12 -9.29
N PRO A 77 -5.18 -14.72 -8.49
CA PRO A 77 -3.95 -14.06 -8.11
C PRO A 77 -2.97 -14.03 -9.28
N ALA A 78 -2.33 -12.89 -9.46
CA ALA A 78 -1.25 -12.69 -10.42
C ALA A 78 0.01 -12.31 -9.66
N ARG A 79 1.09 -13.00 -9.93
CA ARG A 79 2.39 -12.70 -9.36
C ARG A 79 3.19 -11.89 -10.37
N VAL A 80 3.56 -10.69 -9.99
CA VAL A 80 4.23 -9.75 -10.88
C VAL A 80 5.59 -9.39 -10.29
N PRO A 81 6.69 -9.90 -10.88
CA PRO A 81 8.02 -9.46 -10.50
C PRO A 81 8.20 -7.99 -10.80
N LEU A 82 8.80 -7.26 -9.88
CA LEU A 82 9.04 -5.83 -9.98
C LEU A 82 10.54 -5.57 -10.00
N GLU A 83 10.98 -4.73 -10.93
CA GLU A 83 12.38 -4.36 -11.08
C GLU A 83 12.54 -2.85 -11.00
N PRO A 84 13.69 -2.35 -10.54
CA PRO A 84 13.96 -0.93 -10.56
C PRO A 84 13.85 -0.36 -11.97
N ALA A 85 13.12 0.74 -12.10
CA ALA A 85 12.97 1.45 -13.35
C ALA A 85 13.74 2.77 -13.31
N ASP A 86 13.22 3.75 -12.53
CA ASP A 86 13.86 5.05 -12.39
C ASP A 86 13.53 5.64 -11.03
N GLY A 87 14.41 6.46 -10.49
CA GLY A 87 14.19 7.17 -9.24
C GLY A 87 13.74 6.23 -8.12
N ASN A 88 12.52 6.42 -7.65
CA ASN A 88 11.91 5.60 -6.61
C ASN A 88 10.85 4.63 -7.14
N ARG A 89 10.88 4.31 -8.42
CA ARG A 89 9.87 3.47 -9.07
C ARG A 89 10.39 2.08 -9.41
N LEU A 90 9.65 1.07 -8.99
CA LEU A 90 9.76 -0.30 -9.47
C LEU A 90 8.63 -0.55 -10.47
N THR A 91 8.87 -1.39 -11.46
CA THR A 91 7.89 -1.67 -12.50
C THR A 91 7.84 -3.14 -12.85
N GLY A 92 6.69 -3.59 -13.32
CA GLY A 92 6.49 -4.95 -13.79
C GLY A 92 5.29 -5.06 -14.70
N LYS A 93 5.14 -6.21 -15.33
CA LYS A 93 4.01 -6.51 -16.19
C LYS A 93 3.22 -7.68 -15.66
N ALA A 94 1.93 -7.48 -15.51
CA ALA A 94 0.99 -8.54 -15.19
C ALA A 94 0.63 -9.34 -16.45
N PRO A 95 0.19 -10.60 -16.31
CA PRO A 95 -0.22 -11.39 -17.46
C PRO A 95 -1.52 -10.93 -18.10
N ALA A 96 -2.31 -10.12 -17.40
CA ALA A 96 -3.57 -9.57 -17.87
C ALA A 96 -3.87 -8.26 -17.15
N ALA A 97 -4.79 -7.47 -17.69
CA ALA A 97 -5.19 -6.21 -17.06
C ALA A 97 -5.76 -6.45 -15.67
N LEU A 98 -5.34 -5.61 -14.72
CA LEU A 98 -5.65 -5.79 -13.30
C LEU A 98 -6.82 -4.95 -12.82
N GLY A 99 -7.31 -4.02 -13.64
CA GLY A 99 -8.32 -3.07 -13.20
C GLY A 99 -7.75 -1.97 -12.32
N ASP A 100 -8.64 -1.13 -11.78
CA ASP A 100 -8.22 0.10 -11.11
C ASP A 100 -7.79 -0.12 -9.66
N ARG A 101 -8.34 -1.13 -9.01
CA ARG A 101 -8.10 -1.34 -7.58
C ARG A 101 -7.89 -2.81 -7.25
N PRO A 102 -6.84 -3.44 -7.77
CA PRO A 102 -6.59 -4.82 -7.41
C PRO A 102 -6.22 -4.95 -5.94
N LYS A 103 -6.62 -6.06 -5.33
CA LYS A 103 -6.29 -6.37 -3.95
C LYS A 103 -5.03 -7.22 -3.92
N GLY A 104 -4.31 -7.17 -2.83
CA GLY A 104 -3.18 -8.04 -2.65
C GLY A 104 -2.07 -7.44 -1.83
N ALA A 105 -0.84 -7.74 -2.17
CA ALA A 105 0.32 -7.29 -1.42
C ALA A 105 1.47 -6.95 -2.37
N VAL A 106 2.28 -6.00 -1.92
CA VAL A 106 3.57 -5.70 -2.55
C VAL A 106 4.65 -6.07 -1.56
N GLN A 107 5.52 -6.97 -1.97
CA GLN A 107 6.69 -7.36 -1.17
C GLN A 107 7.91 -6.64 -1.71
N LEU A 108 8.69 -6.06 -0.81
CA LEU A 108 9.96 -5.42 -1.15
C LEU A 108 11.10 -6.15 -0.49
N ALA A 109 12.15 -6.37 -1.25
CA ALA A 109 13.44 -6.79 -0.71
C ALA A 109 14.41 -5.62 -0.86
N ALA A 110 14.85 -5.08 0.27
CA ALA A 110 15.78 -3.97 0.30
C ALA A 110 17.22 -4.45 0.04
N PRO A 111 18.14 -3.54 -0.32
CA PRO A 111 19.53 -3.93 -0.59
C PRO A 111 20.23 -4.60 0.59
N ASP A 112 19.80 -4.31 1.83
CA ASP A 112 20.36 -4.94 3.03
C ASP A 112 19.81 -6.34 3.30
N GLY A 113 18.91 -6.85 2.44
CA GLY A 113 18.29 -8.16 2.60
C GLY A 113 17.00 -8.17 3.39
N ALA A 114 16.58 -7.04 3.96
CA ALA A 114 15.31 -6.97 4.68
C ALA A 114 14.14 -7.10 3.71
N THR A 115 13.13 -7.88 4.07
CA THR A 115 11.91 -8.06 3.29
C THR A 115 10.73 -7.49 4.07
N VAL A 116 9.95 -6.64 3.41
CA VAL A 116 8.76 -6.02 3.99
C VAL A 116 7.60 -6.14 3.03
N SER A 117 6.37 -6.01 3.52
CA SER A 117 5.18 -6.12 2.69
C SER A 117 4.18 -5.02 3.01
N GLY A 118 3.58 -4.47 1.97
CA GLY A 118 2.44 -3.58 2.07
C GLY A 118 1.19 -4.29 1.55
N LYS A 119 0.06 -4.08 2.22
CA LYS A 119 -1.21 -4.73 1.86
C LYS A 119 -2.18 -3.74 1.27
N PHE A 120 -2.90 -4.19 0.24
CA PHE A 120 -3.92 -3.42 -0.46
C PHE A 120 -5.24 -4.20 -0.46
N ASN A 121 -6.28 -3.57 0.08
CA ASN A 121 -7.61 -4.20 0.21
C ASN A 121 -8.62 -3.63 -0.77
#